data_4ce9fc91f7c7644c0ec3486882fb17da
#
_entry.id   4ce9fc91f7c7644c0ec3486882fb17da
#
_cell.length_a   1.000
_cell.length_b   1.000
_cell.length_c   1.000
_cell.angle_alpha   90.00
_cell.angle_beta   90.00
_cell.angle_gamma   90.00
#
_symmetry.space_group_name_H-M   'P 1'
#
loop_
_entity.id
_entity.type
_entity.pdbx_description
1 polymer ?
#
loop_
_entity_poly.entity_id
_entity_poly.type
_entity_poly.pdbx_seq_one_letter_code
_entity_poly.pdbx_strand_id
1 'polypeptide(L)'
;LDLVFIVAPTTTDERLEAMRERVSGYVYVQARTGVTGAREDVSDQTAATLARIGDWDVPKAVGFGISDGDHAERIVSAGADGIIVGSALIDIVAEGTSAGSQTQSDGVAEGDSVAETAQRLTAKARELKDGAIRGLQDRPQPEQ
;
A
#
# COMPACT_ATOMS: atom_id res chain seq x y z
N LEU A 1 0.15 -5.05 -24.48
CA LEU A 1 -0.17 -4.26 -23.29
C LEU A 1 -0.86 -5.14 -22.27
N ASP A 2 -0.42 -5.08 -21.01
CA ASP A 2 -1.10 -5.79 -19.94
C ASP A 2 -2.33 -5.04 -19.45
N LEU A 3 -3.34 -5.79 -19.04
CA LEU A 3 -4.58 -5.25 -18.51
C LEU A 3 -4.59 -5.42 -16.98
N VAL A 4 -4.63 -4.29 -16.28
CA VAL A 4 -4.67 -4.22 -14.83
C VAL A 4 -6.06 -3.81 -14.38
N PHE A 5 -6.67 -4.57 -13.48
CA PHE A 5 -7.95 -4.23 -12.88
C PHE A 5 -7.81 -3.78 -11.43
N ILE A 6 -8.73 -2.93 -11.00
CA ILE A 6 -8.89 -2.53 -9.60
C ILE A 6 -10.03 -3.37 -9.00
N VAL A 7 -9.71 -4.09 -7.93
CA VAL A 7 -10.66 -4.86 -7.13
C VAL A 7 -10.84 -4.17 -5.78
N ALA A 8 -12.07 -3.97 -5.39
CA ALA A 8 -12.46 -3.40 -4.09
C ALA A 8 -13.29 -4.42 -3.29
N PRO A 9 -13.43 -4.26 -1.97
CA PRO A 9 -14.32 -5.10 -1.15
C PRO A 9 -15.76 -5.15 -1.66
N THR A 10 -16.21 -4.10 -2.33
CA THR A 10 -17.56 -3.97 -2.93
C THR A 10 -17.67 -4.58 -4.33
N THR A 11 -16.59 -5.11 -4.92
CA THR A 11 -16.64 -5.75 -6.23
C THR A 11 -17.43 -7.05 -6.14
N THR A 12 -18.45 -7.20 -6.99
CA THR A 12 -19.31 -8.40 -7.01
C THR A 12 -18.58 -9.61 -7.60
N ASP A 13 -19.02 -10.82 -7.27
CA ASP A 13 -18.41 -12.06 -7.76
C ASP A 13 -18.52 -12.18 -9.29
N GLU A 14 -19.65 -11.78 -9.87
CA GLU A 14 -19.83 -11.71 -11.32
C GLU A 14 -18.78 -10.82 -12.01
N ARG A 15 -18.47 -9.67 -11.40
CA ARG A 15 -17.43 -8.78 -11.93
C ARG A 15 -16.04 -9.35 -11.75
N LEU A 16 -15.78 -10.03 -10.64
CA LEU A 16 -14.50 -10.71 -10.42
C LEU A 16 -14.25 -11.77 -11.50
N GLU A 17 -15.24 -12.59 -11.82
CA GLU A 17 -15.12 -13.60 -12.87
C GLU A 17 -14.83 -12.97 -14.24
N ALA A 18 -15.56 -11.92 -14.61
CA ALA A 18 -15.32 -11.20 -15.87
C ALA A 18 -13.93 -10.51 -15.93
N MET A 19 -13.37 -10.11 -14.79
CA MET A 19 -12.01 -9.57 -14.70
C MET A 19 -10.97 -10.67 -14.79
N ARG A 20 -11.18 -11.82 -14.14
CA ARG A 20 -10.29 -12.98 -14.15
C ARG A 20 -9.93 -13.44 -15.55
N GLU A 21 -10.93 -13.49 -16.44
CA GLU A 21 -10.74 -13.91 -17.82
C GLU A 21 -9.84 -12.98 -18.65
N ARG A 22 -9.64 -11.75 -18.20
CA ARG A 22 -9.03 -10.68 -19.00
C ARG A 22 -7.76 -10.08 -18.40
N VAL A 23 -7.55 -10.26 -17.09
CA VAL A 23 -6.38 -9.70 -16.41
C VAL A 23 -5.10 -10.38 -16.91
N SER A 24 -4.04 -9.59 -17.16
CA SER A 24 -2.78 -10.15 -17.65
C SER A 24 -1.53 -9.59 -16.98
N GLY A 25 -1.62 -8.45 -16.30
CA GLY A 25 -0.49 -7.84 -15.61
C GLY A 25 -0.47 -8.17 -14.13
N TYR A 26 -1.25 -7.45 -13.38
CA TYR A 26 -1.49 -7.67 -11.95
C TYR A 26 -2.89 -7.15 -11.56
N VAL A 27 -3.33 -7.50 -10.36
CA VAL A 27 -4.56 -6.94 -9.80
C VAL A 27 -4.20 -5.90 -8.74
N TYR A 28 -4.75 -4.70 -8.88
CA TYR A 28 -4.70 -3.69 -7.84
C TYR A 28 -5.84 -3.93 -6.86
N VAL A 29 -5.52 -4.30 -5.64
CA VAL A 29 -6.50 -4.49 -4.57
C VAL A 29 -6.59 -3.20 -3.77
N GLN A 30 -7.76 -2.57 -3.81
CA GLN A 30 -8.03 -1.39 -3.01
C GLN A 30 -8.35 -1.82 -1.58
N ALA A 31 -7.44 -1.52 -0.64
CA ALA A 31 -7.77 -1.55 0.77
C ALA A 31 -8.75 -0.42 1.06
N ARG A 32 -9.91 -0.72 1.63
CA ARG A 32 -10.91 0.30 1.92
C ARG A 32 -10.41 1.23 3.02
N THR A 33 -10.24 2.50 2.69
CA THR A 33 -10.12 3.56 3.66
C THR A 33 -11.50 4.08 4.04
N GLY A 34 -12.07 3.54 5.10
CA GLY A 34 -13.13 4.25 5.80
C GLY A 34 -12.48 5.38 6.59
N VAL A 35 -12.96 6.61 6.43
CA VAL A 35 -12.44 7.82 7.13
C VAL A 35 -12.73 7.77 8.65
N THR A 36 -13.44 6.75 9.12
CA THR A 36 -13.85 6.58 10.52
C THR A 36 -14.05 5.09 10.82
N GLY A 37 -13.01 4.39 11.19
CA GLY A 37 -13.10 3.01 11.67
C GLY A 37 -11.74 2.51 12.16
N ALA A 38 -11.73 1.71 13.21
CA ALA A 38 -10.53 1.21 13.85
C ALA A 38 -9.61 0.48 12.85
N ARG A 39 -8.30 0.61 13.02
CA ARG A 39 -7.25 0.02 12.17
C ARG A 39 -7.37 -1.51 11.98
N GLU A 40 -8.14 -2.20 12.82
CA GLU A 40 -8.35 -3.64 12.76
C GLU A 40 -9.32 -4.05 11.64
N ASP A 41 -10.40 -3.30 11.41
CA ASP A 41 -11.41 -3.63 10.38
C ASP A 41 -10.89 -3.55 8.94
N VAL A 42 -9.86 -2.74 8.68
CA VAL A 42 -9.28 -2.56 7.34
C VAL A 42 -8.48 -3.78 6.90
N SER A 43 -7.77 -4.42 7.83
CA SER A 43 -6.98 -5.63 7.55
C SER A 43 -7.87 -6.82 7.19
N ASP A 44 -8.98 -7.01 7.89
CA ASP A 44 -9.89 -8.15 7.71
C ASP A 44 -10.63 -8.06 6.37
N GLN A 45 -11.10 -6.88 5.98
CA GLN A 45 -11.74 -6.69 4.68
C GLN A 45 -10.76 -6.87 3.51
N THR A 46 -9.51 -6.44 3.67
CA THR A 46 -8.46 -6.63 2.67
C THR A 46 -8.11 -8.11 2.55
N ALA A 47 -7.95 -8.82 3.67
CA ALA A 47 -7.70 -10.25 3.69
C ALA A 47 -8.85 -11.04 3.03
N ALA A 48 -10.11 -10.70 3.34
CA ALA A 48 -11.28 -11.30 2.70
C ALA A 48 -11.31 -11.05 1.19
N THR A 49 -10.94 -9.85 0.75
CA THR A 49 -10.87 -9.52 -0.69
C THR A 49 -9.75 -10.31 -1.38
N LEU A 50 -8.57 -10.41 -0.76
CA LEU A 50 -7.46 -11.22 -1.26
C LEU A 50 -7.83 -12.70 -1.36
N ALA A 51 -8.54 -13.24 -0.38
CA ALA A 51 -9.00 -14.64 -0.39
C ALA A 51 -9.93 -14.93 -1.57
N ARG A 52 -10.81 -13.97 -1.98
CA ARG A 52 -11.72 -14.13 -3.13
C ARG A 52 -11.01 -14.22 -4.48
N ILE A 53 -9.79 -13.72 -4.57
CA ILE A 53 -8.98 -13.71 -5.80
C ILE A 53 -7.67 -14.49 -5.63
N GLY A 54 -7.57 -15.28 -4.56
CA GLY A 54 -6.34 -15.99 -4.21
C GLY A 54 -5.85 -16.97 -5.26
N ASP A 55 -6.79 -17.57 -6.01
CA ASP A 55 -6.55 -18.55 -7.07
C ASP A 55 -6.26 -17.92 -8.45
N TRP A 56 -6.15 -16.60 -8.56
CA TRP A 56 -5.80 -15.94 -9.83
C TRP A 56 -4.29 -16.07 -10.10
N ASP A 57 -3.91 -16.37 -11.32
CA ASP A 57 -2.52 -16.58 -11.76
C ASP A 57 -1.71 -15.28 -11.95
N VAL A 58 -2.22 -14.15 -11.46
CA VAL A 58 -1.56 -12.85 -11.56
C VAL A 58 -1.22 -12.29 -10.18
N PRO A 59 -0.13 -11.51 -10.04
CA PRO A 59 0.21 -10.87 -8.77
C PRO A 59 -0.89 -9.95 -8.24
N LYS A 60 -1.06 -9.90 -6.93
CA LYS A 60 -2.01 -9.05 -6.20
C LYS A 60 -1.23 -7.96 -5.47
N ALA A 61 -1.37 -6.71 -5.89
CA ALA A 61 -0.76 -5.55 -5.25
C ALA A 61 -1.82 -4.76 -4.49
N VAL A 62 -1.62 -4.57 -3.19
CA VAL A 62 -2.55 -3.82 -2.33
C VAL A 62 -2.11 -2.38 -2.21
N GLY A 63 -3.03 -1.46 -2.44
CA GLY A 63 -2.82 -0.03 -2.28
C GLY A 63 -3.90 0.62 -1.42
N PHE A 64 -3.65 1.86 -1.00
CA PHE A 64 -4.43 2.69 -0.08
C PHE A 64 -4.19 2.41 1.41
N GLY A 65 -3.91 3.48 2.15
CA GLY A 65 -3.87 3.50 3.61
C GLY A 65 -2.66 2.80 4.24
N ILE A 66 -1.67 2.37 3.46
CA ILE A 66 -0.45 1.77 3.98
C ILE A 66 0.49 2.89 4.40
N SER A 67 0.81 2.96 5.70
CA SER A 67 1.59 4.05 6.29
C SER A 67 2.92 3.62 6.91
N ASP A 68 3.05 2.35 7.28
CA ASP A 68 4.19 1.83 8.04
C ASP A 68 4.52 0.37 7.69
N GLY A 69 5.67 -0.11 8.20
CA GLY A 69 6.17 -1.44 7.93
C GLY A 69 5.31 -2.56 8.52
N ASP A 70 4.68 -2.35 9.67
CA ASP A 70 3.83 -3.35 10.33
C ASP A 70 2.52 -3.54 9.55
N HIS A 71 2.01 -2.46 8.96
CA HIS A 71 0.86 -2.53 8.07
C HIS A 71 1.23 -3.27 6.77
N ALA A 72 2.40 -2.98 6.19
CA ALA A 72 2.91 -3.69 5.02
C ALA A 72 3.05 -5.20 5.29
N GLU A 73 3.59 -5.59 6.45
CA GLU A 73 3.75 -6.97 6.89
C GLU A 73 2.40 -7.69 6.96
N ARG A 74 1.42 -7.12 7.65
CA ARG A 74 0.07 -7.71 7.77
C ARG A 74 -0.62 -7.94 6.43
N ILE A 75 -0.51 -6.97 5.53
CA ILE A 75 -1.13 -7.07 4.19
C ILE A 75 -0.48 -8.18 3.36
N VAL A 76 0.84 -8.27 3.40
CA VAL A 76 1.56 -9.30 2.66
C VAL A 76 1.35 -10.68 3.28
N SER A 77 1.34 -10.81 4.61
CA SER A 77 0.98 -12.06 5.31
C SER A 77 -0.43 -12.53 4.96
N ALA A 78 -1.36 -11.59 4.72
CA ALA A 78 -2.73 -11.90 4.31
C ALA A 78 -2.88 -12.36 2.85
N GLY A 79 -1.79 -12.41 2.07
CA GLY A 79 -1.79 -12.97 0.71
C GLY A 79 -1.49 -11.97 -0.42
N ALA A 80 -1.16 -10.71 -0.14
CA ALA A 80 -0.75 -9.77 -1.18
C ALA A 80 0.68 -10.05 -1.65
N ASP A 81 0.94 -10.03 -2.96
CA ASP A 81 2.26 -10.22 -3.55
C ASP A 81 3.10 -8.94 -3.53
N GLY A 82 2.46 -7.79 -3.31
CA GLY A 82 3.12 -6.50 -3.20
C GLY A 82 2.22 -5.43 -2.59
N ILE A 83 2.84 -4.28 -2.30
CA ILE A 83 2.15 -3.09 -1.80
C ILE A 83 2.39 -1.90 -2.72
N ILE A 84 1.41 -0.99 -2.78
CA ILE A 84 1.51 0.27 -3.49
C ILE A 84 1.29 1.40 -2.48
N VAL A 85 2.31 2.23 -2.29
CA VAL A 85 2.29 3.31 -1.31
C VAL A 85 2.53 4.65 -2.01
N GLY A 86 1.60 5.57 -1.82
CA GLY A 86 1.67 6.92 -2.38
C GLY A 86 1.64 7.99 -1.30
N SER A 87 0.49 8.15 -0.62
CA SER A 87 0.24 9.24 0.33
C SER A 87 1.32 9.40 1.39
N ALA A 88 1.74 8.32 2.04
CA ALA A 88 2.76 8.36 3.08
C ALA A 88 4.14 8.89 2.59
N LEU A 89 4.45 8.73 1.31
CA LEU A 89 5.66 9.31 0.71
C LEU A 89 5.45 10.77 0.29
N ILE A 90 4.25 11.08 -0.23
CA ILE A 90 3.88 12.46 -0.61
C ILE A 90 3.85 13.36 0.63
N ASP A 91 3.37 12.87 1.77
CA ASP A 91 3.33 13.62 3.03
C ASP A 91 4.74 14.05 3.47
N ILE A 92 5.74 13.16 3.32
CA ILE A 92 7.15 13.49 3.62
C ILE A 92 7.66 14.61 2.72
N VAL A 93 7.30 14.59 1.42
CA VAL A 93 7.67 15.65 0.47
C VAL A 93 6.98 16.95 0.83
N ALA A 94 5.68 16.90 1.16
CA ALA A 94 4.90 18.07 1.51
C ALA A 94 5.43 18.76 2.79
N GLU A 95 5.79 17.97 3.80
CA GLU A 95 6.43 18.49 5.03
C GLU A 95 7.76 19.17 4.73
N GLY A 96 8.63 18.53 3.93
CA GLY A 96 9.93 19.10 3.54
C GLY A 96 9.79 20.38 2.72
N THR A 97 8.76 20.50 1.87
CA THR A 97 8.52 21.71 1.06
C THR A 97 7.79 22.81 1.83
N SER A 98 6.90 22.46 2.77
CA SER A 98 6.15 23.45 3.57
C SER A 98 7.05 24.23 4.50
N ALA A 99 8.11 23.63 5.01
CA ALA A 99 9.11 24.28 5.82
C ALA A 99 9.92 25.33 5.03
N GLY A 100 10.06 25.18 3.70
CA GLY A 100 10.73 26.15 2.83
C GLY A 100 9.84 27.30 2.33
N SER A 101 8.52 27.27 2.54
CA SER A 101 7.57 28.24 1.98
C SER A 101 7.18 29.39 2.93
N GLN A 102 7.68 29.43 4.17
CA GLN A 102 7.43 30.52 5.12
C GLN A 102 8.64 31.46 5.24
N THR A 103 9.05 32.06 4.13
CA THR A 103 9.95 33.20 4.16
C THR A 103 9.15 34.49 4.00
N GLN A 104 8.75 35.10 5.11
CA GLN A 104 8.80 36.57 5.36
C GLN A 104 8.33 36.87 6.77
N SER A 105 9.23 36.83 7.71
CA SER A 105 9.58 37.78 8.78
C SER A 105 10.35 37.06 9.89
N ASP A 106 11.58 37.48 10.10
CA ASP A 106 12.42 37.34 11.28
C ASP A 106 12.26 36.09 12.17
N GLY A 107 12.74 34.94 11.68
CA GLY A 107 12.82 33.72 12.47
C GLY A 107 13.04 32.52 11.52
N VAL A 108 14.30 32.11 11.43
CA VAL A 108 14.71 30.99 10.58
C VAL A 108 14.00 29.71 11.02
N ALA A 109 12.90 29.33 10.36
CA ALA A 109 12.46 27.96 10.29
C ALA A 109 13.16 27.36 9.07
N GLU A 110 14.32 26.72 9.29
CA GLU A 110 15.00 25.94 8.27
C GLU A 110 14.07 24.78 7.90
N GLY A 111 13.50 24.83 6.69
CA GLY A 111 12.86 23.68 6.09
C GLY A 111 13.89 22.58 5.85
N ASP A 112 13.42 21.31 5.86
CA ASP A 112 14.28 20.19 5.50
C ASP A 112 14.98 20.50 4.18
N SER A 113 16.29 20.34 4.13
CA SER A 113 17.01 20.40 2.88
C SER A 113 16.52 19.27 1.96
N VAL A 114 16.68 19.42 0.65
CA VAL A 114 16.37 18.35 -0.33
C VAL A 114 17.04 17.03 0.06
N ALA A 115 18.25 17.10 0.62
CA ALA A 115 18.99 15.93 1.09
C ALA A 115 18.32 15.25 2.30
N GLU A 116 17.80 16.01 3.26
CA GLU A 116 17.08 15.48 4.42
C GLU A 116 15.75 14.85 4.01
N THR A 117 14.98 15.52 3.17
CA THR A 117 13.74 14.95 2.59
C THR A 117 14.03 13.63 1.85
N ALA A 118 15.09 13.57 1.05
CA ALA A 118 15.50 12.34 0.34
C ALA A 118 15.92 11.22 1.30
N GLN A 119 16.58 11.54 2.42
CA GLN A 119 16.92 10.57 3.45
C GLN A 119 15.67 10.02 4.15
N ARG A 120 14.71 10.87 4.49
CA ARG A 120 13.41 10.48 5.09
C ARG A 120 12.62 9.57 4.14
N LEU A 121 12.55 9.90 2.84
CA LEU A 121 11.93 9.05 1.82
C LEU A 121 12.61 7.68 1.73
N THR A 122 13.95 7.68 1.74
CA THR A 122 14.73 6.44 1.69
C THR A 122 14.47 5.57 2.91
N ALA A 123 14.44 6.16 4.10
CA ALA A 123 14.15 5.45 5.35
C ALA A 123 12.74 4.85 5.33
N LYS A 124 11.73 5.63 4.92
CA LYS A 124 10.35 5.15 4.81
C LYS A 124 10.20 4.04 3.78
N ALA A 125 10.83 4.16 2.63
CA ALA A 125 10.79 3.11 1.59
C ALA A 125 11.43 1.80 2.08
N ARG A 126 12.51 1.88 2.85
CA ARG A 126 13.15 0.69 3.48
C ARG A 126 12.25 0.07 4.53
N GLU A 127 11.68 0.86 5.44
CA GLU A 127 10.73 0.40 6.46
C GLU A 127 9.58 -0.41 5.83
N LEU A 128 8.94 0.16 4.79
CA LEU A 128 7.83 -0.47 4.08
C LEU A 128 8.27 -1.77 3.38
N LYS A 129 9.43 -1.75 2.73
CA LYS A 129 10.00 -2.93 2.06
C LYS A 129 10.32 -4.03 3.06
N ASP A 130 10.96 -3.70 4.17
CA ASP A 130 11.34 -4.67 5.19
C ASP A 130 10.10 -5.30 5.85
N GLY A 131 9.05 -4.52 6.09
CA GLY A 131 7.76 -5.01 6.53
C GLY A 131 7.13 -5.99 5.52
N ALA A 132 7.10 -5.64 4.24
CA ALA A 132 6.60 -6.53 3.20
C ALA A 132 7.39 -7.84 3.10
N ILE A 133 8.71 -7.80 3.27
CA ILE A 133 9.57 -9.00 3.28
C ILE A 133 9.25 -9.89 4.48
N ARG A 134 9.05 -9.33 5.68
CA ARG A 134 8.64 -10.11 6.86
C ARG A 134 7.29 -10.79 6.61
N GLY A 135 6.33 -10.07 6.05
CA GLY A 135 5.02 -10.63 5.70
C GLY A 135 5.09 -11.79 4.70
N LEU A 136 6.05 -11.79 3.78
CA LEU A 136 6.28 -12.93 2.88
C LEU A 136 6.79 -14.18 3.62
N GLN A 137 7.61 -14.00 4.67
CA GLN A 137 8.14 -15.10 5.47
C GLN A 137 7.08 -15.73 6.37
N ASP A 138 6.11 -14.94 6.80
CA ASP A 138 5.02 -15.37 7.69
C ASP A 138 3.82 -15.98 6.94
N ARG A 139 3.85 -16.03 5.62
CA ARG A 139 2.80 -16.69 4.84
C ARG A 139 2.72 -18.16 5.15
N PRO A 140 1.50 -18.69 5.41
CA PRO A 140 1.32 -20.14 5.43
C PRO A 140 1.70 -20.69 4.04
N GLN A 141 2.63 -21.65 4.05
CA GLN A 141 3.01 -22.36 2.82
C GLN A 141 1.80 -23.16 2.32
N PRO A 142 1.50 -23.15 1.02
CA PRO A 142 0.47 -24.04 0.49
C PRO A 142 0.88 -25.49 0.80
N GLU A 143 -0.02 -26.23 1.43
CA GLU A 143 0.17 -27.67 1.63
C GLU A 143 0.38 -28.33 0.26
N GLN A 144 1.50 -29.07 0.15
CA GLN A 144 1.86 -29.81 -1.07
C GLN A 144 1.02 -31.09 -1.18
#